data_6e95a2cd501d8864df5ec93dabafb6eb
#
_entry.id   6e95a2cd501d8864df5ec93dabafb6eb
#
_cell.length_a   1.000
_cell.length_b   1.000
_cell.length_c   1.000
_cell.angle_alpha   90.00
_cell.angle_beta   90.00
_cell.angle_gamma   90.00
#
_symmetry.space_group_name_H-M   'P 1'
#
loop_
_entity.id
_entity.type
_entity.pdbx_description
1 polymer ?
#
loop_
_entity_poly.entity_id
_entity_poly.type
_entity_poly.pdbx_seq_one_letter_code
_entity_poly.pdbx_strand_id
1 'polypeptide(L)'
;MSFRIAHVSDIHIRKLRYHTEYKAVFEELYETLREEKPDIIVNTGDTFHTKLDMSPEAIKMMSDLFVGLADIAPYHMILGNHDMNLKNTGRLDAISPIVDYLQHPNIHFHKYASVVEVAPGIDLHVLSIVDPENWQDELPKDRVNIALYHGSVVGSVTDSGWMMTHGDISLDELEKYDYAMPVS
;
A
#
# COMPACT_ATOMS: atom_id res chain seq x y z
N MET A 1 -1.54 7.16 -24.66
CA MET A 1 -0.59 7.53 -23.59
C MET A 1 -0.49 6.32 -22.67
N SER A 2 0.69 6.00 -22.14
CA SER A 2 0.84 4.94 -21.14
C SER A 2 0.47 5.49 -19.77
N PHE A 3 -0.35 4.79 -18.98
CA PHE A 3 -0.61 5.11 -17.57
C PHE A 3 0.53 4.56 -16.72
N ARG A 4 1.11 5.39 -15.87
CA ARG A 4 2.29 5.06 -15.06
C ARG A 4 1.92 4.98 -13.59
N ILE A 5 2.28 3.89 -12.95
CA ILE A 5 2.08 3.67 -11.52
C ILE A 5 3.45 3.53 -10.86
N ALA A 6 3.72 4.33 -9.85
CA ALA A 6 4.83 4.09 -8.93
C ALA A 6 4.32 3.24 -7.77
N HIS A 7 4.99 2.13 -7.50
CA HIS A 7 4.63 1.23 -6.41
C HIS A 7 5.70 1.27 -5.31
N VAL A 8 5.28 1.57 -4.10
CA VAL A 8 6.09 1.53 -2.88
C VAL A 8 5.43 0.62 -1.86
N SER A 9 6.22 -0.01 -0.98
CA SER A 9 5.72 -0.90 0.07
C SER A 9 6.78 -1.16 1.13
N ASP A 10 6.39 -1.75 2.27
CA ASP A 10 7.29 -2.28 3.31
C ASP A 10 8.36 -1.28 3.78
N ILE A 11 7.95 -0.05 3.99
CA ILE A 11 8.87 1.02 4.42
C ILE A 11 9.39 0.74 5.82
N HIS A 12 8.55 0.17 6.69
CA HIS A 12 8.90 -0.26 8.03
C HIS A 12 9.65 0.80 8.84
N ILE A 13 9.13 2.02 8.94
CA ILE A 13 9.72 3.07 9.77
C ILE A 13 9.92 2.55 11.20
N ARG A 14 11.16 2.57 11.66
CA ARG A 14 11.57 2.02 12.96
C ARG A 14 12.74 2.80 13.54
N LYS A 15 13.00 2.63 14.83
CA LYS A 15 14.17 3.07 15.60
C LYS A 15 14.78 4.41 15.16
N LEU A 16 14.77 5.39 16.04
CA LEU A 16 15.28 6.76 15.82
C LEU A 16 16.66 6.83 15.15
N ARG A 17 17.54 5.88 15.45
CA ARG A 17 18.91 5.85 14.90
C ARG A 17 18.95 5.71 13.37
N TYR A 18 17.88 5.25 12.72
CA TYR A 18 17.79 5.10 11.28
C TYR A 18 17.03 6.25 10.59
N HIS A 19 16.54 7.23 11.35
CA HIS A 19 15.71 8.30 10.81
C HIS A 19 16.48 9.22 9.84
N THR A 20 17.79 9.34 10.01
CA THR A 20 18.63 10.11 9.08
C THR A 20 18.70 9.43 7.73
N GLU A 21 18.89 8.11 7.72
CA GLU A 21 18.92 7.29 6.51
C GLU A 21 17.57 7.30 5.79
N TYR A 22 16.45 7.13 6.52
CA TYR A 22 15.11 7.23 5.94
C TYR A 22 14.89 8.57 5.24
N LYS A 23 15.26 9.68 5.87
CA LYS A 23 15.12 11.01 5.26
C LYS A 23 15.90 11.12 3.95
N ALA A 24 17.14 10.64 3.93
CA ALA A 24 17.95 10.68 2.72
C ALA A 24 17.31 9.84 1.59
N VAL A 25 16.84 8.63 1.92
CA VAL A 25 16.17 7.75 0.94
C VAL A 25 14.84 8.37 0.45
N PHE A 26 14.08 9.04 1.32
CA PHE A 26 12.83 9.69 0.91
C PHE A 26 13.07 10.88 -0.01
N GLU A 27 14.12 11.68 0.21
CA GLU A 27 14.48 12.75 -0.72
C GLU A 27 14.86 12.20 -2.10
N GLU A 28 15.67 11.13 -2.16
CA GLU A 28 16.01 10.45 -3.41
C GLU A 28 14.77 9.86 -4.10
N LEU A 29 13.85 9.26 -3.33
CA LEU A 29 12.57 8.78 -3.83
C LEU A 29 11.74 9.91 -4.45
N TYR A 30 11.63 11.06 -3.78
CA TYR A 30 10.88 12.20 -4.30
C TYR A 30 11.49 12.76 -5.59
N GLU A 31 12.84 12.84 -5.68
CA GLU A 31 13.54 13.25 -6.90
C GLU A 31 13.21 12.29 -8.05
N THR A 32 13.36 10.99 -7.82
CA THR A 32 13.05 9.94 -8.81
C THR A 32 11.59 10.03 -9.27
N LEU A 33 10.64 10.16 -8.36
CA LEU A 33 9.22 10.24 -8.71
C LEU A 33 8.88 11.51 -9.51
N ARG A 34 9.52 12.64 -9.21
CA ARG A 34 9.33 13.88 -9.99
C ARG A 34 9.88 13.77 -11.41
N GLU A 35 10.97 13.00 -11.60
CA GLU A 35 11.55 12.71 -12.92
C GLU A 35 10.66 11.74 -13.72
N GLU A 36 10.22 10.65 -13.08
CA GLU A 36 9.42 9.59 -13.71
C GLU A 36 7.97 10.02 -13.99
N LYS A 37 7.44 10.98 -13.24
CA LYS A 37 6.11 11.57 -13.39
C LYS A 37 5.01 10.49 -13.44
N PRO A 38 4.82 9.70 -12.38
CA PRO A 38 3.74 8.74 -12.32
C PRO A 38 2.38 9.44 -12.34
N ASP A 39 1.38 8.79 -12.93
CA ASP A 39 0.00 9.25 -12.89
C ASP A 39 -0.62 9.04 -11.50
N ILE A 40 -0.20 7.98 -10.81
CA ILE A 40 -0.52 7.69 -9.40
C ILE A 40 0.67 7.04 -8.68
N ILE A 41 0.67 7.16 -7.36
CA ILE A 41 1.58 6.43 -6.46
C ILE A 41 0.74 5.48 -5.61
N VAL A 42 1.15 4.23 -5.51
CA VAL A 42 0.47 3.19 -4.72
C VAL A 42 1.39 2.71 -3.61
N ASN A 43 0.86 2.61 -2.38
CA ASN A 43 1.53 2.00 -1.23
C ASN A 43 0.71 0.79 -0.76
N THR A 44 1.29 -0.39 -0.86
CA THR A 44 0.63 -1.64 -0.47
C THR A 44 0.89 -2.05 0.98
N GLY A 45 1.15 -1.10 1.87
CA GLY A 45 1.12 -1.31 3.32
C GLY A 45 2.49 -1.45 3.98
N ASP A 46 2.46 -1.80 5.28
CA ASP A 46 3.61 -1.94 6.18
C ASP A 46 4.51 -0.71 6.23
N THR A 47 3.87 0.45 6.40
CA THR A 47 4.59 1.72 6.53
C THR A 47 5.30 1.83 7.86
N PHE A 48 4.69 1.36 8.96
CA PHE A 48 5.35 1.22 10.25
C PHE A 48 5.90 -0.20 10.46
N HIS A 49 7.01 -0.30 11.19
CA HIS A 49 7.53 -1.59 11.63
C HIS A 49 6.68 -2.20 12.75
N THR A 50 6.05 -1.37 13.58
CA THR A 50 5.15 -1.80 14.66
C THR A 50 4.14 -0.73 15.00
N LYS A 51 2.88 -1.12 15.10
CA LYS A 51 1.74 -0.27 15.47
C LYS A 51 1.71 0.18 16.93
N LEU A 52 2.54 -0.40 17.79
CA LEU A 52 2.52 -0.15 19.23
C LEU A 52 3.66 0.73 19.73
N ASP A 53 4.72 0.88 18.95
CA ASP A 53 5.93 1.61 19.32
C ASP A 53 6.22 2.70 18.29
N MET A 54 5.36 3.72 18.29
CA MET A 54 5.47 4.86 17.39
C MET A 54 5.92 6.09 18.18
N SER A 55 7.17 6.51 17.96
CA SER A 55 7.63 7.77 18.54
C SER A 55 7.01 8.98 17.82
N PRO A 56 6.93 10.16 18.48
CA PRO A 56 6.49 11.40 17.82
C PRO A 56 7.28 11.71 16.54
N GLU A 57 8.58 11.39 16.52
CA GLU A 57 9.43 11.58 15.35
C GLU A 57 9.08 10.63 14.21
N ALA A 58 8.69 9.37 14.53
CA ALA A 58 8.24 8.41 13.53
C ALA A 58 6.90 8.84 12.92
N ILE A 59 5.96 9.32 13.75
CA ILE A 59 4.67 9.86 13.29
C ILE A 59 4.90 11.06 12.36
N LYS A 60 5.77 12.00 12.77
CA LYS A 60 6.10 13.15 11.94
C LYS A 60 6.72 12.73 10.60
N MET A 61 7.68 11.83 10.64
CA MET A 61 8.36 11.32 9.42
C MET A 61 7.37 10.68 8.46
N MET A 62 6.43 9.89 8.96
CA MET A 62 5.37 9.29 8.14
C MET A 62 4.45 10.37 7.56
N SER A 63 4.04 11.34 8.37
CA SER A 63 3.21 12.45 7.90
C SER A 63 3.91 13.23 6.78
N ASP A 64 5.20 13.52 6.94
CA ASP A 64 6.01 14.19 5.93
C ASP A 64 6.11 13.35 4.64
N LEU A 65 6.30 12.02 4.78
CA LEU A 65 6.34 11.10 3.65
C LEU A 65 5.02 11.10 2.87
N PHE A 66 3.89 10.98 3.57
CA PHE A 66 2.57 10.96 2.93
C PHE A 66 2.29 12.25 2.16
N VAL A 67 2.56 13.39 2.77
CA VAL A 67 2.40 14.69 2.11
C VAL A 67 3.36 14.81 0.92
N GLY A 68 4.63 14.45 1.09
CA GLY A 68 5.62 14.54 0.02
C GLY A 68 5.28 13.67 -1.19
N LEU A 69 4.72 12.46 -0.99
CA LEU A 69 4.24 11.62 -2.08
C LEU A 69 2.97 12.19 -2.72
N ALA A 70 2.02 12.65 -1.91
CA ALA A 70 0.75 13.21 -2.38
C ALA A 70 0.90 14.56 -3.12
N ASP A 71 1.97 15.32 -2.84
CA ASP A 71 2.33 16.53 -3.58
C ASP A 71 2.88 16.23 -4.98
N ILE A 72 3.34 14.99 -5.23
CA ILE A 72 3.88 14.57 -6.54
C ILE A 72 2.76 14.02 -7.43
N ALA A 73 1.93 13.10 -6.91
CA ALA A 73 0.83 12.48 -7.64
C ALA A 73 -0.24 11.99 -6.65
N PRO A 74 -1.49 11.69 -7.10
CA PRO A 74 -2.49 11.02 -6.26
C PRO A 74 -1.90 9.77 -5.61
N TYR A 75 -1.94 9.72 -4.27
CA TYR A 75 -1.31 8.70 -3.45
C TYR A 75 -2.35 7.78 -2.84
N HIS A 76 -2.40 6.55 -3.35
CA HIS A 76 -3.31 5.50 -2.90
C HIS A 76 -2.58 4.55 -1.97
N MET A 77 -3.17 4.25 -0.80
CA MET A 77 -2.53 3.41 0.20
C MET A 77 -3.51 2.45 0.86
N ILE A 78 -3.03 1.27 1.18
CA ILE A 78 -3.73 0.23 1.93
C ILE A 78 -2.99 -0.09 3.22
N LEU A 79 -3.63 -0.85 4.12
CA LEU A 79 -3.01 -1.34 5.35
C LEU A 79 -2.19 -2.61 5.10
N GLY A 80 -1.03 -2.68 5.77
CA GLY A 80 -0.31 -3.91 5.98
C GLY A 80 -0.57 -4.52 7.36
N ASN A 81 -0.08 -5.72 7.59
CA ASN A 81 -0.28 -6.44 8.85
C ASN A 81 0.49 -5.80 10.04
N HIS A 82 1.54 -5.03 9.78
CA HIS A 82 2.25 -4.24 10.79
C HIS A 82 1.52 -2.94 11.15
N ASP A 83 0.69 -2.41 10.27
CA ASP A 83 -0.04 -1.16 10.50
C ASP A 83 -1.27 -1.35 11.40
N MET A 84 -1.81 -2.58 11.54
CA MET A 84 -3.03 -2.85 12.26
C MET A 84 -2.98 -4.11 13.14
N ASN A 85 -3.99 -4.30 14.00
CA ASN A 85 -4.13 -5.52 14.81
C ASN A 85 -5.11 -6.49 14.14
N LEU A 86 -4.61 -7.48 13.40
CA LEU A 86 -5.43 -8.48 12.71
C LEU A 86 -6.31 -9.33 13.66
N LYS A 87 -5.90 -9.47 14.93
CA LYS A 87 -6.69 -10.21 15.93
C LYS A 87 -7.83 -9.39 16.53
N ASN A 88 -7.85 -8.08 16.31
CA ASN A 88 -8.89 -7.18 16.80
C ASN A 88 -8.99 -5.98 15.84
N THR A 89 -9.69 -6.20 14.75
CA THR A 89 -9.91 -5.21 13.68
C THR A 89 -10.78 -4.02 14.14
N GLY A 90 -11.46 -4.12 15.26
CA GLY A 90 -12.19 -3.01 15.88
C GLY A 90 -11.28 -1.97 16.57
N ARG A 91 -9.98 -2.24 16.76
CA ARG A 91 -9.02 -1.25 17.23
C ARG A 91 -8.60 -0.32 16.10
N LEU A 92 -8.18 0.90 16.46
CA LEU A 92 -7.56 1.81 15.49
C LEU A 92 -6.27 1.19 14.94
N ASP A 93 -6.08 1.35 13.65
CA ASP A 93 -4.80 1.12 12.98
C ASP A 93 -3.85 2.32 13.17
N ALA A 94 -2.62 2.18 12.74
CA ALA A 94 -1.60 3.21 12.88
C ALA A 94 -1.75 4.37 11.87
N ILE A 95 -2.46 4.15 10.78
CA ILE A 95 -2.54 5.05 9.62
C ILE A 95 -3.74 5.99 9.71
N SER A 96 -4.94 5.46 10.03
CA SER A 96 -6.19 6.23 10.06
C SER A 96 -6.06 7.57 10.81
N PRO A 97 -5.53 7.64 12.05
CA PRO A 97 -5.45 8.91 12.77
C PRO A 97 -4.56 9.96 12.10
N ILE A 98 -3.53 9.50 11.36
CA ILE A 98 -2.60 10.40 10.67
C ILE A 98 -3.26 10.97 9.42
N VAL A 99 -3.90 10.12 8.62
CA VAL A 99 -4.61 10.54 7.40
C VAL A 99 -5.76 11.46 7.75
N ASP A 100 -6.55 11.14 8.79
CA ASP A 100 -7.65 11.96 9.29
C ASP A 100 -7.17 13.36 9.73
N TYR A 101 -5.97 13.46 10.31
CA TYR A 101 -5.39 14.73 10.71
C TYR A 101 -4.87 15.53 9.51
N LEU A 102 -4.19 14.87 8.56
CA LEU A 102 -3.57 15.52 7.40
C LEU A 102 -4.61 16.14 6.46
N GLN A 103 -5.74 15.47 6.23
CA GLN A 103 -6.82 15.91 5.33
C GLN A 103 -6.32 16.39 3.95
N HIS A 104 -5.27 15.74 3.43
CA HIS A 104 -4.67 16.12 2.16
C HIS A 104 -5.52 15.59 1.00
N PRO A 105 -5.89 16.41 -0.01
CA PRO A 105 -6.84 16.03 -1.06
C PRO A 105 -6.36 14.88 -1.96
N ASN A 106 -5.05 14.70 -2.10
CA ASN A 106 -4.46 13.66 -2.92
C ASN A 106 -4.05 12.41 -2.11
N ILE A 107 -4.36 12.31 -0.81
CA ILE A 107 -4.16 11.10 -0.03
C ILE A 107 -5.46 10.30 -0.05
N HIS A 108 -5.41 9.13 -0.67
CA HIS A 108 -6.52 8.18 -0.80
C HIS A 108 -6.23 6.93 0.02
N PHE A 109 -6.70 6.91 1.25
CA PHE A 109 -6.52 5.76 2.14
C PHE A 109 -7.68 4.79 2.02
N HIS A 110 -7.36 3.55 1.64
CA HIS A 110 -8.32 2.46 1.44
C HIS A 110 -8.19 1.43 2.56
N LYS A 111 -8.91 1.65 3.64
CA LYS A 111 -8.91 0.73 4.78
C LYS A 111 -9.65 -0.57 4.49
N TYR A 112 -10.74 -0.49 3.73
CA TYR A 112 -11.62 -1.61 3.43
C TYR A 112 -11.57 -1.98 1.96
N ALA A 113 -12.02 -3.19 1.65
CA ALA A 113 -12.16 -3.66 0.28
C ALA A 113 -13.00 -2.68 -0.55
N SER A 114 -12.51 -2.34 -1.72
CA SER A 114 -13.16 -1.37 -2.61
C SER A 114 -12.63 -1.47 -4.03
N VAL A 115 -13.36 -0.87 -4.96
CA VAL A 115 -12.88 -0.66 -6.32
C VAL A 115 -12.86 0.83 -6.60
N VAL A 116 -11.75 1.32 -7.13
CA VAL A 116 -11.51 2.74 -7.36
C VAL A 116 -11.06 2.95 -8.79
N GLU A 117 -11.86 3.68 -9.58
CA GLU A 117 -11.42 4.13 -10.90
C GLU A 117 -10.36 5.22 -10.76
N VAL A 118 -9.14 4.96 -11.24
CA VAL A 118 -8.00 5.89 -11.15
C VAL A 118 -7.71 6.61 -12.48
N ALA A 119 -8.22 6.05 -13.57
CA ALA A 119 -8.24 6.67 -14.88
C ALA A 119 -9.37 6.04 -15.72
N PRO A 120 -9.82 6.66 -16.81
CA PRO A 120 -10.86 6.08 -17.65
C PRO A 120 -10.51 4.65 -18.09
N GLY A 121 -11.29 3.67 -17.61
CA GLY A 121 -11.09 2.26 -17.90
C GLY A 121 -10.01 1.56 -17.09
N ILE A 122 -9.48 2.15 -16.01
CA ILE A 122 -8.47 1.54 -15.13
C ILE A 122 -8.97 1.55 -13.69
N ASP A 123 -9.12 0.37 -13.10
CA ASP A 123 -9.61 0.16 -11.74
C ASP A 123 -8.54 -0.43 -10.82
N LEU A 124 -8.41 0.15 -9.62
CA LEU A 124 -7.70 -0.46 -8.50
C LEU A 124 -8.70 -1.27 -7.67
N HIS A 125 -8.45 -2.55 -7.53
CA HIS A 125 -9.17 -3.47 -6.65
C HIS A 125 -8.39 -3.61 -5.35
N VAL A 126 -8.90 -3.01 -4.28
CA VAL A 126 -8.31 -3.11 -2.95
C VAL A 126 -8.74 -4.42 -2.31
N LEU A 127 -7.81 -5.35 -2.20
CA LEU A 127 -8.00 -6.63 -1.50
C LEU A 127 -7.56 -6.44 -0.05
N SER A 128 -8.39 -5.73 0.72
CA SER A 128 -8.07 -5.40 2.10
C SER A 128 -8.04 -6.64 2.99
N ILE A 129 -7.00 -6.73 3.82
CA ILE A 129 -6.86 -7.77 4.87
C ILE A 129 -7.81 -7.54 6.06
N VAL A 130 -8.55 -6.42 6.07
CA VAL A 130 -9.48 -6.07 7.15
C VAL A 130 -10.83 -6.78 6.97
N ASP A 131 -11.27 -6.92 5.74
CA ASP A 131 -12.60 -7.40 5.35
C ASP A 131 -12.54 -8.26 4.07
N PRO A 132 -11.80 -9.38 4.08
CA PRO A 132 -11.60 -10.22 2.89
C PRO A 132 -12.90 -10.78 2.31
N GLU A 133 -13.96 -10.88 3.11
CA GLU A 133 -15.29 -11.28 2.67
C GLU A 133 -15.97 -10.31 1.69
N ASN A 134 -15.43 -9.10 1.56
CA ASN A 134 -15.94 -8.06 0.65
C ASN A 134 -15.12 -7.91 -0.64
N TRP A 135 -14.15 -8.78 -0.89
CA TRP A 135 -13.40 -8.77 -2.15
C TRP A 135 -14.33 -9.13 -3.31
N GLN A 136 -14.18 -8.41 -4.43
CA GLN A 136 -15.01 -8.66 -5.61
C GLN A 136 -14.58 -9.91 -6.34
N ASP A 137 -15.53 -10.81 -6.58
CA ASP A 137 -15.29 -12.06 -7.34
C ASP A 137 -15.33 -11.83 -8.86
N GLU A 138 -16.23 -10.96 -9.33
CA GLU A 138 -16.42 -10.67 -10.74
C GLU A 138 -15.73 -9.36 -11.14
N LEU A 139 -14.90 -9.41 -12.17
CA LEU A 139 -14.17 -8.27 -12.69
C LEU A 139 -14.77 -7.78 -14.02
N PRO A 140 -14.89 -6.46 -14.25
CA PRO A 140 -15.27 -5.90 -15.54
C PRO A 140 -14.27 -6.27 -16.62
N LYS A 141 -14.76 -6.86 -17.74
CA LYS A 141 -13.90 -7.37 -18.82
C LYS A 141 -13.42 -6.31 -19.81
N ASP A 142 -14.04 -5.14 -19.78
CA ASP A 142 -13.74 -4.00 -20.65
C ASP A 142 -12.86 -2.95 -19.99
N ARG A 143 -12.28 -3.29 -18.84
CA ARG A 143 -11.44 -2.41 -18.02
C ARG A 143 -10.14 -3.11 -17.66
N VAL A 144 -9.11 -2.33 -17.35
CA VAL A 144 -7.87 -2.83 -16.77
C VAL A 144 -8.07 -2.95 -15.26
N ASN A 145 -7.94 -4.16 -14.74
CA ASN A 145 -8.16 -4.49 -13.33
C ASN A 145 -6.81 -4.71 -12.63
N ILE A 146 -6.49 -3.88 -11.65
CA ILE A 146 -5.23 -3.92 -10.92
C ILE A 146 -5.50 -4.25 -9.46
N ALA A 147 -5.00 -5.39 -8.97
CA ALA A 147 -5.15 -5.79 -7.57
C ALA A 147 -4.08 -5.16 -6.69
N LEU A 148 -4.50 -4.57 -5.56
CA LEU A 148 -3.63 -4.15 -4.46
C LEU A 148 -3.84 -5.10 -3.28
N TYR A 149 -2.79 -5.77 -2.85
CA TYR A 149 -2.86 -6.75 -1.77
C TYR A 149 -1.62 -6.68 -0.88
N HIS A 150 -1.83 -6.80 0.43
CA HIS A 150 -0.76 -6.99 1.40
C HIS A 150 -0.97 -8.28 2.17
N GLY A 151 -0.08 -9.23 1.98
CA GLY A 151 -0.13 -10.52 2.67
C GLY A 151 0.48 -11.65 1.86
N SER A 152 0.58 -12.81 2.48
CA SER A 152 1.21 -13.98 1.87
C SER A 152 0.35 -14.55 0.75
N VAL A 153 0.99 -14.84 -0.39
CA VAL A 153 0.35 -15.45 -1.57
C VAL A 153 0.78 -16.90 -1.67
N VAL A 154 -0.19 -17.82 -1.54
CA VAL A 154 0.07 -19.27 -1.68
C VAL A 154 0.58 -19.59 -3.08
N GLY A 155 1.66 -20.35 -3.16
CA GLY A 155 2.31 -20.72 -4.42
C GLY A 155 3.41 -19.75 -4.87
N SER A 156 3.57 -18.59 -4.23
CA SER A 156 4.72 -17.73 -4.50
C SER A 156 6.02 -18.38 -4.03
N VAL A 157 7.12 -18.08 -4.76
CA VAL A 157 8.44 -18.66 -4.47
C VAL A 157 9.42 -17.54 -4.22
N THR A 158 10.15 -17.63 -3.11
CA THR A 158 11.21 -16.68 -2.77
C THR A 158 12.47 -16.91 -3.62
N ASP A 159 13.38 -15.95 -3.66
CA ASP A 159 14.67 -16.08 -4.35
C ASP A 159 15.50 -17.26 -3.87
N SER A 160 15.31 -17.69 -2.62
CA SER A 160 15.95 -18.89 -2.07
C SER A 160 15.28 -20.21 -2.48
N GLY A 161 14.19 -20.17 -3.27
CA GLY A 161 13.44 -21.32 -3.76
C GLY A 161 12.44 -21.88 -2.74
N TRP A 162 12.19 -21.19 -1.61
CA TRP A 162 11.15 -21.59 -0.67
C TRP A 162 9.77 -21.19 -1.21
N MET A 163 8.83 -22.15 -1.17
CA MET A 163 7.46 -21.92 -1.65
C MET A 163 6.55 -21.59 -0.46
N MET A 164 5.78 -20.51 -0.61
CA MET A 164 4.76 -20.12 0.36
C MET A 164 3.59 -21.11 0.32
N THR A 165 3.34 -21.78 1.43
CA THR A 165 2.27 -22.81 1.56
C THR A 165 1.06 -22.31 2.35
N HIS A 166 1.13 -21.11 2.91
CA HIS A 166 0.08 -20.50 3.72
C HIS A 166 -0.14 -19.05 3.26
N GLY A 167 -1.38 -18.60 3.22
CA GLY A 167 -1.77 -17.26 2.83
C GLY A 167 -3.28 -17.18 2.66
N ASP A 168 -3.79 -15.96 2.54
CA ASP A 168 -5.22 -15.70 2.41
C ASP A 168 -5.66 -15.68 0.94
N ILE A 169 -4.71 -15.65 0.00
CA ILE A 169 -4.95 -15.66 -1.45
C ILE A 169 -3.91 -16.56 -2.14
N SER A 170 -4.28 -17.17 -3.25
CA SER A 170 -3.40 -17.97 -4.12
C SER A 170 -2.98 -17.22 -5.36
N LEU A 171 -1.93 -17.68 -6.04
CA LEU A 171 -1.55 -17.15 -7.36
C LEU A 171 -2.71 -17.26 -8.36
N ASP A 172 -3.42 -18.38 -8.38
CA ASP A 172 -4.56 -18.61 -9.30
C ASP A 172 -5.67 -17.57 -9.10
N GLU A 173 -5.91 -17.13 -7.86
CA GLU A 173 -6.88 -16.08 -7.55
C GLU A 173 -6.41 -14.69 -8.00
N LEU A 174 -5.10 -14.44 -8.01
CA LEU A 174 -4.53 -13.19 -8.53
C LEU A 174 -4.47 -13.16 -10.07
N GLU A 175 -4.41 -14.31 -10.75
CA GLU A 175 -4.34 -14.40 -12.21
C GLU A 175 -5.59 -13.84 -12.92
N LYS A 176 -6.71 -13.65 -12.19
CA LYS A 176 -7.92 -13.01 -12.75
C LYS A 176 -7.73 -11.51 -13.02
N TYR A 177 -6.75 -10.85 -12.37
CA TYR A 177 -6.44 -9.45 -12.57
C TYR A 177 -5.43 -9.27 -13.71
N ASP A 178 -5.52 -8.14 -14.44
CA ASP A 178 -4.55 -7.82 -15.48
C ASP A 178 -3.16 -7.55 -14.89
N TYR A 179 -3.15 -6.96 -13.69
CA TYR A 179 -1.95 -6.74 -12.89
C TYR A 179 -2.25 -6.97 -11.42
N ALA A 180 -1.27 -7.46 -10.67
CA ALA A 180 -1.34 -7.57 -9.22
C ALA A 180 -0.09 -6.96 -8.59
N MET A 181 -0.28 -6.25 -7.47
CA MET A 181 0.77 -5.66 -6.65
C MET A 181 0.72 -6.29 -5.25
N PRO A 182 1.05 -7.59 -5.13
CA PRO A 182 1.12 -8.25 -3.83
C PRO A 182 2.43 -7.91 -3.14
N VAL A 183 2.37 -7.77 -1.82
CA VAL A 183 3.54 -7.59 -0.97
C VAL A 183 3.31 -8.29 0.36
N SER A 184 4.37 -8.90 0.95
CA SER A 184 4.31 -9.66 2.20
C SER A 184 5.54 -9.43 3.08
#